data_49e8722665051a303c82d2761e0f9483
#
_entry.id   49e8722665051a303c82d2761e0f9483
#
_cell.length_a   1.000
_cell.length_b   1.000
_cell.length_c   1.000
_cell.angle_alpha   90.00
_cell.angle_beta   90.00
_cell.angle_gamma   90.00
#
_symmetry.space_group_name_H-M   'P 1'
#
loop_
_entity.id
_entity.type
_entity.pdbx_description
1 polymer ?
#
loop_
_entity_poly.entity_id
_entity_poly.type
_entity_poly.pdbx_seq_one_letter_code
_entity_poly.pdbx_strand_id
1 'polypeptide(L)'
;MLAICDGDKGCNKEFNLDKFKIEFMNYGIVKTYFKCPNCGKEFVAFYTDEAIRRKQNKIRKLKGANKVERLKKHIAIDMKVLRERVEREVI
;
A
#
# COMPACT_ATOMS: atom_id res chain seq x y z
N MET A 1 9.60 -8.71 -9.37
CA MET A 1 10.04 -8.44 -7.98
C MET A 1 9.89 -9.70 -7.14
N LEU A 2 10.90 -10.05 -6.41
CA LEU A 2 10.87 -11.20 -5.51
C LEU A 2 10.33 -10.79 -4.15
N ALA A 3 9.46 -11.61 -3.58
CA ALA A 3 8.91 -11.44 -2.26
C ALA A 3 9.05 -12.74 -1.47
N ILE A 4 9.12 -12.63 -0.16
CA ILE A 4 9.20 -13.77 0.73
C ILE A 4 7.96 -13.82 1.60
N CYS A 5 7.31 -14.96 1.66
CA CYS A 5 6.17 -15.20 2.53
C CYS A 5 6.67 -15.43 3.95
N ASP A 6 6.85 -14.34 4.70
CA ASP A 6 7.34 -14.38 6.07
C ASP A 6 6.22 -14.09 7.09
N GLY A 7 6.58 -14.11 8.38
CA GLY A 7 5.64 -13.86 9.47
C GLY A 7 5.08 -15.14 10.08
N ASP A 8 4.21 -14.98 11.07
CA ASP A 8 3.76 -16.05 11.95
C ASP A 8 3.05 -17.22 11.25
N LYS A 9 2.43 -16.94 10.11
CA LYS A 9 1.71 -17.98 9.35
C LYS A 9 2.22 -18.09 7.93
N GLY A 10 3.39 -17.52 7.66
CA GLY A 10 4.00 -17.56 6.34
C GLY A 10 4.66 -18.90 6.06
N CYS A 11 4.73 -19.30 4.81
CA CYS A 11 5.39 -20.53 4.38
C CYS A 11 6.90 -20.37 4.17
N ASN A 12 7.44 -19.17 4.34
CA ASN A 12 8.85 -18.79 4.17
C ASN A 12 9.42 -19.09 2.77
N LYS A 13 8.54 -19.27 1.79
CA LYS A 13 8.96 -19.48 0.41
C LYS A 13 9.05 -18.17 -0.34
N GLU A 14 10.04 -18.07 -1.20
CA GLU A 14 10.22 -16.96 -2.11
C GLU A 14 9.29 -17.13 -3.31
N PHE A 15 8.68 -16.04 -3.77
CA PHE A 15 7.82 -16.07 -4.93
C PHE A 15 7.96 -14.77 -5.74
N ASN A 16 7.59 -14.84 -7.00
CA ASN A 16 7.63 -13.68 -7.89
C ASN A 16 6.34 -12.89 -7.77
N LEU A 17 6.48 -11.63 -7.38
CA LEU A 17 5.35 -10.73 -7.22
C LEU A 17 5.13 -9.93 -8.51
N ASP A 18 4.18 -10.39 -9.33
CA ASP A 18 3.89 -9.78 -10.63
C ASP A 18 2.73 -8.78 -10.56
N LYS A 19 1.73 -9.06 -9.73
CA LYS A 19 0.49 -8.29 -9.71
C LYS A 19 0.00 -8.05 -8.30
N PHE A 20 -0.42 -6.80 -8.06
CA PHE A 20 -1.17 -6.45 -6.86
C PHE A 20 -2.65 -6.56 -7.13
N LYS A 21 -3.40 -6.95 -6.12
CA LYS A 21 -4.86 -6.93 -6.13
C LYS A 21 -5.35 -5.64 -5.47
N ILE A 22 -6.52 -5.20 -5.88
CA ILE A 22 -7.13 -3.96 -5.39
C ILE A 22 -8.51 -4.28 -4.85
N GLU A 23 -8.80 -3.80 -3.65
CA GLU A 23 -10.11 -3.89 -3.04
C GLU A 23 -10.62 -2.49 -2.70
N PHE A 24 -11.81 -2.15 -3.16
CA PHE A 24 -12.44 -0.88 -2.85
C PHE A 24 -13.17 -1.00 -1.51
N MET A 25 -12.82 -0.12 -0.59
CA MET A 25 -13.41 -0.07 0.74
C MET A 25 -14.31 1.16 0.86
N ASN A 26 -15.00 1.29 2.00
CA ASN A 26 -15.83 2.45 2.28
C ASN A 26 -15.00 3.74 2.35
N TYR A 27 -15.64 4.88 2.16
CA TYR A 27 -15.02 6.21 2.25
C TYR A 27 -13.94 6.49 1.21
N GLY A 28 -14.02 5.85 0.04
CA GLY A 28 -13.04 6.05 -1.03
C GLY A 28 -11.66 5.44 -0.75
N ILE A 29 -11.55 4.61 0.25
CA ILE A 29 -10.30 3.92 0.59
C ILE A 29 -10.09 2.75 -0.36
N VAL A 30 -8.86 2.60 -0.85
CA VAL A 30 -8.47 1.50 -1.72
C VAL A 30 -7.35 0.72 -1.05
N LYS A 31 -7.56 -0.57 -0.88
CA LYS A 31 -6.58 -1.50 -0.34
C LYS A 31 -5.81 -2.15 -1.48
N THR A 32 -4.50 -2.03 -1.47
CA THR A 32 -3.63 -2.72 -2.42
C THR A 32 -2.91 -3.84 -1.68
N TYR A 33 -3.06 -5.07 -2.17
CA TYR A 33 -2.55 -6.25 -1.49
C TYR A 33 -2.14 -7.33 -2.47
N PHE A 34 -1.48 -8.35 -1.96
CA PHE A 34 -1.14 -9.54 -2.73
C PHE A 34 -1.25 -10.78 -1.84
N LYS A 35 -1.33 -11.94 -2.48
CA LYS A 35 -1.40 -13.21 -1.76
C LYS A 35 -0.24 -14.11 -2.15
N CYS A 36 0.26 -14.85 -1.17
CA CYS A 36 1.26 -15.87 -1.43
C CYS A 36 0.64 -17.01 -2.27
N PRO A 37 1.26 -17.37 -3.41
CA PRO A 37 0.72 -18.43 -4.26
C PRO A 37 0.79 -19.84 -3.64
N ASN A 38 1.62 -20.01 -2.61
CA ASN A 38 1.78 -21.31 -1.96
C ASN A 38 0.79 -21.54 -0.84
N CYS A 39 0.63 -20.60 0.07
CA CYS A 39 -0.21 -20.76 1.28
C CYS A 39 -1.44 -19.88 1.29
N GLY A 40 -1.55 -18.91 0.36
CA GLY A 40 -2.68 -18.01 0.30
C GLY A 40 -2.69 -16.88 1.33
N LYS A 41 -1.62 -16.72 2.08
CA LYS A 41 -1.53 -15.64 3.06
C LYS A 41 -1.61 -14.27 2.37
N GLU A 42 -2.45 -13.40 2.89
CA GLU A 42 -2.64 -12.05 2.38
C GLU A 42 -1.64 -11.08 2.99
N PHE A 43 -1.02 -10.28 2.13
CA PHE A 43 -0.11 -9.21 2.54
C PHE A 43 -0.64 -7.88 2.02
N VAL A 44 -0.88 -6.95 2.91
CA VAL A 44 -1.30 -5.61 2.53
C VAL A 44 -0.08 -4.76 2.22
N ALA A 45 -0.01 -4.26 0.98
CA ALA A 45 1.06 -3.38 0.58
C ALA A 45 0.83 -1.97 1.13
N PHE A 46 -0.34 -1.40 0.84
CA PHE A 46 -0.70 -0.08 1.34
C PHE A 46 -2.19 0.18 1.17
N TYR A 47 -2.65 1.22 1.87
CA TYR A 47 -3.98 1.78 1.69
C TYR A 47 -3.84 3.18 1.10
N THR A 48 -4.76 3.56 0.24
CA THR A 48 -4.86 4.92 -0.30
C THR A 48 -6.29 5.42 -0.18
N ASP A 49 -6.44 6.74 -0.06
CA ASP A 49 -7.73 7.39 -0.18
C ASP A 49 -7.68 8.42 -1.32
N GLU A 50 -8.77 9.14 -1.52
CA GLU A 50 -8.84 10.13 -2.58
C GLU A 50 -7.79 11.23 -2.41
N ALA A 51 -7.58 11.72 -1.19
CA ALA A 51 -6.60 12.76 -0.91
C ALA A 51 -5.18 12.29 -1.23
N ILE A 52 -4.83 11.07 -0.85
CA ILE A 52 -3.52 10.49 -1.15
C ILE A 52 -3.32 10.34 -2.66
N ARG A 53 -4.33 9.85 -3.37
CA ARG A 53 -4.27 9.70 -4.83
C ARG A 53 -4.09 11.04 -5.53
N ARG A 54 -4.74 12.10 -5.06
CA ARG A 54 -4.55 13.45 -5.59
C ARG A 54 -3.11 13.92 -5.40
N LYS A 55 -2.53 13.68 -4.24
CA LYS A 55 -1.12 14.00 -3.98
C LYS A 55 -0.17 13.21 -4.87
N GLN A 56 -0.43 11.93 -5.09
CA GLN A 56 0.35 11.10 -6.00
C GLN A 56 0.30 11.62 -7.44
N ASN A 57 -0.88 12.02 -7.91
CA ASN A 57 -1.03 12.62 -9.22
C ASN A 57 -0.29 13.97 -9.33
N LYS A 58 -0.30 14.74 -8.26
CA LYS A 58 0.41 16.02 -8.20
C LYS A 58 1.93 15.80 -8.33
N ILE A 59 2.49 14.77 -7.72
CA ILE A 59 3.92 14.44 -7.85
C ILE A 59 4.30 14.22 -9.31
N ARG A 60 3.47 13.55 -10.09
CA ARG A 60 3.74 13.29 -11.51
C ARG A 60 3.85 14.57 -12.32
N LYS A 61 3.19 15.63 -11.89
CA LYS A 61 3.17 16.94 -12.57
C LYS A 61 4.20 17.93 -12.03
N LEU A 62 4.76 17.66 -10.83
CA LEU A 62 5.72 18.57 -10.21
C LEU A 62 7.10 18.41 -10.82
N LYS A 63 7.72 19.57 -11.07
CA LYS A 63 9.12 19.66 -11.44
C LYS A 63 9.87 20.29 -10.26
N GLY A 64 10.96 19.66 -9.86
CA GLY A 64 11.78 20.13 -8.75
C GLY A 64 11.91 19.11 -7.64
N ALA A 65 13.14 18.67 -7.40
CA ALA A 65 13.43 17.58 -6.47
C ALA A 65 12.96 17.84 -5.05
N ASN A 66 13.13 19.06 -4.55
CA ASN A 66 12.78 19.41 -3.17
C ASN A 66 11.28 19.37 -2.92
N LYS A 67 10.48 19.85 -3.86
CA LYS A 67 9.02 19.82 -3.74
C LYS A 67 8.48 18.40 -3.81
N VAL A 68 9.05 17.57 -4.69
CA VAL A 68 8.69 16.18 -4.84
C VAL A 68 9.01 15.39 -3.56
N GLU A 69 10.18 15.60 -2.97
CA GLU A 69 10.55 14.93 -1.73
C GLU A 69 9.63 15.28 -0.56
N ARG A 70 9.29 16.56 -0.41
CA ARG A 70 8.35 16.99 0.64
C ARG A 70 7.01 16.31 0.48
N LEU A 71 6.48 16.28 -0.74
CA LEU A 71 5.19 15.66 -1.02
C LEU A 71 5.22 14.15 -0.81
N LYS A 72 6.32 13.49 -1.18
CA LYS A 72 6.51 12.05 -0.90
C LYS A 72 6.50 11.76 0.59
N LYS A 73 7.14 12.59 1.40
CA LYS A 73 7.12 12.44 2.87
C LYS A 73 5.71 12.60 3.43
N HIS A 74 4.97 13.59 2.95
CA HIS A 74 3.57 13.78 3.34
C HIS A 74 2.71 12.58 2.98
N ILE A 75 2.87 12.05 1.78
CA ILE A 75 2.15 10.86 1.33
C ILE A 75 2.49 9.66 2.22
N ALA A 76 3.75 9.45 2.55
CA ALA A 76 4.16 8.34 3.40
C ALA A 76 3.52 8.43 4.79
N ILE A 77 3.47 9.62 5.38
CA ILE A 77 2.82 9.85 6.66
C ILE A 77 1.30 9.61 6.55
N ASP A 78 0.67 10.15 5.51
CA ASP A 78 -0.76 9.98 5.27
C ASP A 78 -1.14 8.50 5.09
N MET A 79 -0.33 7.75 4.36
CA MET A 79 -0.54 6.32 4.15
C MET A 79 -0.40 5.53 5.46
N LYS A 80 0.58 5.89 6.28
CA LYS A 80 0.78 5.26 7.59
C LYS A 80 -0.40 5.53 8.52
N VAL A 81 -0.85 6.78 8.59
CA VAL A 81 -2.00 7.17 9.42
C VAL A 81 -3.27 6.45 8.93
N LEU A 82 -3.48 6.40 7.63
CA LEU A 82 -4.63 5.72 7.04
C LEU A 82 -4.60 4.22 7.36
N ARG A 83 -3.45 3.58 7.24
CA ARG A 83 -3.28 2.17 7.57
C ARG A 83 -3.63 1.89 9.03
N GLU A 84 -3.11 2.68 9.96
CA GLU A 84 -3.42 2.55 11.38
C GLU A 84 -4.91 2.72 11.64
N ARG A 85 -5.53 3.70 11.00
CA ARG A 85 -6.97 3.95 11.13
C ARG A 85 -7.80 2.78 10.60
N VAL A 86 -7.49 2.29 9.42
CA VAL A 86 -8.20 1.16 8.82
C VAL A 86 -8.06 -0.10 9.67
N GLU A 87 -6.86 -0.39 10.13
CA GLU A 87 -6.61 -1.57 10.96
C GLU A 87 -7.29 -1.50 12.33
N ARG A 88 -7.49 -0.29 12.88
CA ARG A 88 -8.29 -0.10 14.10
C ARG A 88 -9.78 -0.29 13.89
N GLU A 89 -10.27 0.20 12.75
CA GLU A 89 -11.71 0.23 12.46
C GLU A 89 -12.21 -1.04 11.80
N VAL A 90 -11.31 -1.84 11.26
CA VAL A 90 -11.65 -3.14 10.66
C VAL A 90 -11.92 -4.12 11.77
N ILE A 91 -13.14 -4.29 12.02
CA ILE A 91 -13.61 -5.19 13.05
C ILE A 91 -14.41 -6.30 12.38
#